data_fbc4ad0419742e656edceef46d9615b1
#
_entry.id   fbc4ad0419742e656edceef46d9615b1
#
_cell.length_a   1.000
_cell.length_b   1.000
_cell.length_c   1.000
_cell.angle_alpha   90.00
_cell.angle_beta   90.00
_cell.angle_gamma   90.00
#
_symmetry.space_group_name_H-M   'P 1'
#
loop_
_entity.id
_entity.type
_entity.pdbx_description
1 polymer ?
#
loop_
_entity_poly.entity_id
_entity_poly.type
_entity_poly.pdbx_seq_one_letter_code
_entity_poly.pdbx_strand_id
1 'polypeptide(L)'
;MKRLLFVIAILLIGKIHAQENVFLTNEYWKQKPSVAQVEQAINQGNSATAFNSRAFDATTLAILNGAPYETITYLIDLEGNGVDKLTHDKRTYLFWAAYQDNVPVMEYLLKKGAKVNITESHQLTPLLFAAVGGRSNNAIYELLLKHGANLKDTNADGANALLLLLPHLKDLKEADYFVKKGLKLTATDNKGNNAIYYAATTGNRPIIEALMKKKINVKNLNNKGESAIFGAARGAKRNYNKLDTFLYLEQLGLSLNQKNKDGLSPLFVLAEKNKDEKVINYFLEKGNDANQLDKEGNNPLMKSAISNNISVI
;
A
#
# COMPACT_ATOMS: atom_id res chain seq x y z
N MET A 1 -67.63 -45.26 -13.83
CA MET A 1 -66.16 -45.30 -13.73
C MET A 1 -65.60 -43.99 -14.29
N LYS A 2 -65.28 -43.09 -13.36
CA LYS A 2 -64.65 -41.76 -13.69
C LYS A 2 -63.14 -41.94 -13.64
N ARG A 3 -62.46 -41.78 -14.78
CA ARG A 3 -60.99 -41.76 -14.81
C ARG A 3 -60.45 -40.39 -14.42
N LEU A 4 -59.76 -40.34 -13.32
CA LEU A 4 -59.05 -39.15 -12.81
C LEU A 4 -57.70 -39.05 -13.55
N LEU A 5 -57.54 -38.07 -14.43
CA LEU A 5 -56.27 -37.72 -15.06
C LEU A 5 -55.46 -36.86 -14.08
N PHE A 6 -54.37 -37.40 -13.53
CA PHE A 6 -53.39 -36.67 -12.79
C PHE A 6 -52.39 -36.04 -13.78
N VAL A 7 -52.47 -34.73 -13.93
CA VAL A 7 -51.45 -33.94 -14.62
C VAL A 7 -50.32 -33.64 -13.64
N ILE A 8 -49.20 -34.33 -13.80
CA ILE A 8 -47.96 -34.05 -13.06
C ILE A 8 -47.31 -32.88 -13.80
N ALA A 9 -47.45 -31.67 -13.24
CA ALA A 9 -46.63 -30.50 -13.61
C ALA A 9 -45.25 -30.70 -13.06
N ILE A 10 -44.30 -31.11 -13.85
CA ILE A 10 -42.86 -31.12 -13.51
C ILE A 10 -42.41 -29.65 -13.54
N LEU A 11 -42.36 -29.02 -12.37
CA LEU A 11 -41.64 -27.75 -12.17
C LEU A 11 -40.13 -28.01 -12.30
N LEU A 12 -39.61 -27.80 -13.50
CA LEU A 12 -38.17 -27.64 -13.70
C LEU A 12 -37.75 -26.35 -13.00
N ILE A 13 -37.42 -26.45 -11.71
CA ILE A 13 -36.67 -25.42 -11.01
C ILE A 13 -35.24 -25.50 -11.55
N GLY A 14 -35.01 -24.84 -12.67
CA GLY A 14 -33.65 -24.55 -13.11
C GLY A 14 -32.98 -23.77 -11.98
N LYS A 15 -31.95 -24.35 -11.38
CA LYS A 15 -31.03 -23.57 -10.53
C LYS A 15 -30.48 -22.48 -11.44
N ILE A 16 -31.03 -21.27 -11.35
CA ILE A 16 -30.39 -20.07 -11.86
C ILE A 16 -29.15 -19.89 -11.00
N HIS A 17 -28.05 -20.50 -11.40
CA HIS A 17 -26.75 -20.07 -10.92
C HIS A 17 -26.64 -18.64 -11.46
N ALA A 18 -26.70 -17.66 -10.58
CA ALA A 18 -26.34 -16.30 -10.98
C ALA A 18 -24.95 -16.39 -11.60
N GLN A 19 -24.86 -16.11 -12.90
CA GLN A 19 -23.60 -16.15 -13.61
C GLN A 19 -22.66 -15.18 -12.90
N GLU A 20 -21.54 -15.70 -12.39
CA GLU A 20 -20.54 -14.88 -11.72
C GLU A 20 -20.01 -13.84 -12.72
N ASN A 21 -20.09 -12.56 -12.37
CA ASN A 21 -19.62 -11.49 -13.23
C ASN A 21 -18.12 -11.61 -13.44
N VAL A 22 -17.70 -12.03 -14.63
CA VAL A 22 -16.29 -12.29 -14.97
C VAL A 22 -15.40 -11.07 -14.79
N PHE A 23 -15.95 -9.85 -14.94
CA PHE A 23 -15.21 -8.62 -14.76
C PHE A 23 -14.76 -8.36 -13.31
N LEU A 24 -15.32 -9.07 -12.34
CA LEU A 24 -14.97 -8.92 -10.94
C LEU A 24 -13.86 -9.89 -10.49
N THR A 25 -13.26 -10.62 -11.44
CA THR A 25 -12.16 -11.56 -11.22
C THR A 25 -10.87 -11.05 -11.84
N ASN A 26 -9.72 -11.32 -11.21
CA ASN A 26 -8.41 -11.00 -11.80
C ASN A 26 -8.08 -11.88 -13.01
N GLU A 27 -8.60 -13.10 -13.03
CA GLU A 27 -8.35 -14.11 -14.07
C GLU A 27 -8.76 -13.62 -15.44
N TYR A 28 -9.89 -12.94 -15.55
CA TYR A 28 -10.35 -12.34 -16.80
C TYR A 28 -9.39 -11.26 -17.31
N TRP A 29 -8.96 -10.34 -16.43
CA TRP A 29 -8.10 -9.21 -16.83
C TRP A 29 -6.65 -9.60 -17.11
N LYS A 30 -6.15 -10.68 -16.50
CA LYS A 30 -4.82 -11.24 -16.82
C LYS A 30 -4.71 -11.71 -18.27
N GLN A 31 -5.82 -12.04 -18.89
CA GLN A 31 -5.86 -12.45 -20.31
C GLN A 31 -5.73 -11.26 -21.28
N LYS A 32 -5.69 -10.02 -20.76
CA LYS A 32 -5.57 -8.80 -21.58
C LYS A 32 -6.66 -8.67 -22.65
N PRO A 33 -7.96 -8.78 -22.28
CA PRO A 33 -9.05 -8.81 -23.25
C PRO A 33 -9.09 -7.52 -24.07
N SER A 34 -9.42 -7.67 -25.37
CA SER A 34 -9.69 -6.55 -26.28
C SER A 34 -11.05 -5.92 -25.97
N VAL A 35 -11.32 -4.74 -26.54
CA VAL A 35 -12.63 -4.07 -26.43
C VAL A 35 -13.76 -5.00 -26.90
N ALA A 36 -13.59 -5.67 -28.03
CA ALA A 36 -14.61 -6.58 -28.60
C ALA A 36 -14.94 -7.74 -27.63
N GLN A 37 -13.93 -8.28 -26.92
CA GLN A 37 -14.15 -9.34 -25.93
C GLN A 37 -14.88 -8.81 -24.68
N VAL A 38 -14.61 -7.57 -24.29
CA VAL A 38 -15.34 -6.92 -23.18
C VAL A 38 -16.78 -6.65 -23.59
N GLU A 39 -17.04 -6.14 -24.79
CA GLU A 39 -18.39 -5.94 -25.33
C GLU A 39 -19.18 -7.25 -25.40
N GLN A 40 -18.54 -8.31 -25.88
CA GLN A 40 -19.15 -9.64 -25.90
C GLN A 40 -19.56 -10.10 -24.50
N ALA A 41 -18.67 -9.92 -23.51
CA ALA A 41 -18.97 -10.28 -22.12
C ALA A 41 -20.10 -9.41 -21.53
N ILE A 42 -20.16 -8.11 -21.85
CA ILE A 42 -21.28 -7.23 -21.46
C ILE A 42 -22.60 -7.76 -22.07
N ASN A 43 -22.61 -8.11 -23.35
CA ASN A 43 -23.79 -8.66 -24.02
C ASN A 43 -24.25 -10.02 -23.47
N GLN A 44 -23.34 -10.74 -22.79
CA GLN A 44 -23.64 -11.96 -22.03
C GLN A 44 -24.18 -11.67 -20.62
N GLY A 45 -24.42 -10.41 -20.24
CA GLY A 45 -25.02 -10.01 -18.97
C GLY A 45 -24.00 -9.66 -17.86
N ASN A 46 -22.70 -9.57 -18.18
CA ASN A 46 -21.71 -9.13 -17.21
C ASN A 46 -21.75 -7.59 -17.05
N SER A 47 -21.85 -7.11 -15.83
CA SER A 47 -21.89 -5.68 -15.54
C SER A 47 -20.47 -5.11 -15.38
N ALA A 48 -20.12 -4.15 -16.26
CA ALA A 48 -18.84 -3.44 -16.20
C ALA A 48 -18.79 -2.37 -15.09
N THR A 49 -19.93 -2.04 -14.47
CA THR A 49 -20.04 -1.00 -13.45
C THR A 49 -20.26 -1.52 -12.03
N ALA A 50 -20.60 -2.81 -11.90
CA ALA A 50 -20.81 -3.46 -10.60
C ALA A 50 -19.51 -3.57 -9.80
N PHE A 51 -19.64 -3.57 -8.47
CA PHE A 51 -18.53 -3.75 -7.56
C PHE A 51 -18.47 -5.19 -7.00
N ASN A 52 -17.26 -5.67 -6.77
CA ASN A 52 -17.06 -6.84 -5.92
C ASN A 52 -17.13 -6.46 -4.43
N SER A 53 -16.99 -7.44 -3.52
CA SER A 53 -17.03 -7.25 -2.07
C SER A 53 -15.98 -6.27 -1.52
N ARG A 54 -14.93 -5.94 -2.30
CA ARG A 54 -13.91 -4.97 -1.95
C ARG A 54 -14.10 -3.62 -2.63
N ALA A 55 -15.24 -3.37 -3.23
CA ALA A 55 -15.53 -2.18 -4.03
C ALA A 55 -14.53 -1.96 -5.19
N PHE A 56 -14.05 -3.04 -5.83
CA PHE A 56 -13.40 -2.98 -7.12
C PHE A 56 -14.40 -3.27 -8.23
N ASP A 57 -14.38 -2.49 -9.28
CA ASP A 57 -15.14 -2.69 -10.51
C ASP A 57 -14.26 -3.16 -11.66
N ALA A 58 -14.87 -3.38 -12.82
CA ALA A 58 -14.19 -3.80 -14.05
C ALA A 58 -13.00 -2.89 -14.42
N THR A 59 -13.21 -1.57 -14.38
CA THR A 59 -12.18 -0.57 -14.74
C THR A 59 -11.00 -0.62 -13.77
N THR A 60 -11.28 -0.68 -12.47
CA THR A 60 -10.23 -0.81 -11.44
C THR A 60 -9.40 -2.07 -11.65
N LEU A 61 -10.07 -3.21 -11.87
CA LEU A 61 -9.37 -4.49 -12.07
C LEU A 61 -8.61 -4.52 -13.38
N ALA A 62 -9.15 -3.92 -14.46
CA ALA A 62 -8.45 -3.77 -15.73
C ALA A 62 -7.15 -2.96 -15.57
N ILE A 63 -7.19 -1.83 -14.87
CA ILE A 63 -6.00 -1.01 -14.56
C ILE A 63 -5.01 -1.82 -13.73
N LEU A 64 -5.44 -2.45 -12.64
CA LEU A 64 -4.59 -3.20 -11.71
C LEU A 64 -3.90 -4.41 -12.36
N ASN A 65 -4.54 -5.04 -13.35
CA ASN A 65 -3.99 -6.16 -14.09
C ASN A 65 -3.29 -5.72 -15.41
N GLY A 66 -3.22 -4.43 -15.70
CA GLY A 66 -2.55 -3.87 -16.89
C GLY A 66 -3.21 -4.33 -18.19
N ALA A 67 -4.53 -4.26 -18.29
CA ALA A 67 -5.26 -4.50 -19.54
C ALA A 67 -4.81 -3.51 -20.64
N PRO A 68 -5.09 -3.77 -21.94
CA PRO A 68 -4.76 -2.86 -23.01
C PRO A 68 -5.33 -1.44 -22.79
N TYR A 69 -4.61 -0.43 -23.23
CA TYR A 69 -5.00 0.98 -23.08
C TYR A 69 -6.41 1.24 -23.62
N GLU A 70 -6.70 0.75 -24.82
CA GLU A 70 -7.99 0.90 -25.48
C GLU A 70 -9.12 0.26 -24.68
N THR A 71 -8.85 -0.88 -24.06
CA THR A 71 -9.82 -1.57 -23.20
C THR A 71 -10.10 -0.78 -21.93
N ILE A 72 -9.06 -0.23 -21.30
CA ILE A 72 -9.22 0.59 -20.09
C ILE A 72 -9.99 1.88 -20.40
N THR A 73 -9.66 2.58 -21.51
CA THR A 73 -10.33 3.83 -21.89
C THR A 73 -11.77 3.58 -22.30
N TYR A 74 -12.06 2.49 -23.00
CA TYR A 74 -13.43 2.05 -23.30
C TYR A 74 -14.25 1.87 -22.01
N LEU A 75 -13.70 1.17 -21.01
CA LEU A 75 -14.38 0.97 -19.72
C LEU A 75 -14.63 2.28 -18.97
N ILE A 76 -13.67 3.21 -18.99
CA ILE A 76 -13.82 4.54 -18.35
C ILE A 76 -14.97 5.32 -19.01
N ASP A 77 -15.20 5.14 -20.32
CA ASP A 77 -16.20 5.87 -21.09
C ASP A 77 -17.61 5.27 -20.98
N LEU A 78 -17.74 4.08 -20.41
CA LEU A 78 -19.06 3.50 -20.16
C LEU A 78 -19.86 4.33 -19.14
N GLU A 79 -21.15 4.47 -19.41
CA GLU A 79 -22.06 5.09 -18.46
C GLU A 79 -21.96 4.41 -17.09
N GLY A 80 -21.85 5.20 -16.02
CA GLY A 80 -21.65 4.71 -14.66
C GLY A 80 -20.18 4.46 -14.23
N ASN A 81 -19.20 4.70 -15.14
CA ASN A 81 -17.75 4.58 -14.87
C ASN A 81 -17.00 5.93 -14.97
N GLY A 82 -17.61 7.06 -14.64
CA GLY A 82 -16.99 8.38 -14.73
C GLY A 82 -15.67 8.50 -13.94
N VAL A 83 -14.82 9.46 -14.34
CA VAL A 83 -13.45 9.66 -13.81
C VAL A 83 -13.40 9.90 -12.30
N ASP A 84 -14.49 10.39 -11.70
CA ASP A 84 -14.63 10.64 -10.27
C ASP A 84 -15.30 9.47 -9.52
N LYS A 85 -15.58 8.34 -10.18
CA LYS A 85 -16.17 7.15 -9.54
C LYS A 85 -15.28 6.68 -8.39
N LEU A 86 -15.88 6.58 -7.20
CA LEU A 86 -15.19 6.11 -6.01
C LEU A 86 -15.21 4.58 -5.97
N THR A 87 -14.04 4.00 -5.79
CA THR A 87 -13.80 2.57 -5.65
C THR A 87 -13.27 2.26 -4.25
N HIS A 88 -12.61 1.13 -4.06
CA HIS A 88 -12.00 0.73 -2.79
C HIS A 88 -11.27 1.87 -2.08
N ASP A 89 -11.55 2.07 -0.79
CA ASP A 89 -11.00 3.14 0.05
C ASP A 89 -11.22 4.56 -0.51
N LYS A 90 -12.32 4.78 -1.24
CA LYS A 90 -12.66 6.06 -1.89
C LYS A 90 -11.64 6.52 -2.94
N ARG A 91 -10.89 5.59 -3.57
CA ARG A 91 -9.96 5.91 -4.65
C ARG A 91 -10.70 6.02 -5.98
N THR A 92 -10.34 7.03 -6.77
CA THR A 92 -10.74 7.11 -8.18
C THR A 92 -9.77 6.32 -9.07
N TYR A 93 -10.11 6.15 -10.35
CA TYR A 93 -9.24 5.46 -11.31
C TYR A 93 -7.85 6.09 -11.44
N LEU A 94 -7.72 7.40 -11.20
CA LEU A 94 -6.43 8.10 -11.23
C LEU A 94 -5.46 7.57 -10.17
N PHE A 95 -5.93 7.23 -8.97
CA PHE A 95 -5.08 6.60 -7.95
C PHE A 95 -4.52 5.26 -8.43
N TRP A 96 -5.36 4.44 -9.05
CA TRP A 96 -4.95 3.12 -9.51
C TRP A 96 -4.00 3.20 -10.71
N ALA A 97 -4.25 4.12 -11.65
CA ALA A 97 -3.36 4.37 -12.78
C ALA A 97 -1.97 4.87 -12.32
N ALA A 98 -1.93 5.80 -11.37
CA ALA A 98 -0.68 6.29 -10.75
C ALA A 98 0.05 5.18 -9.99
N TYR A 99 -0.69 4.36 -9.24
CA TYR A 99 -0.12 3.21 -8.52
C TYR A 99 0.44 2.13 -9.46
N GLN A 100 -0.07 2.00 -10.67
CA GLN A 100 0.40 1.04 -11.67
C GLN A 100 1.44 1.61 -12.64
N ASP A 101 1.89 2.86 -12.43
CA ASP A 101 2.81 3.55 -13.35
C ASP A 101 2.25 3.63 -14.79
N ASN A 102 0.93 3.71 -14.91
CA ASN A 102 0.25 3.75 -16.20
C ASN A 102 0.02 5.20 -16.65
N VAL A 103 1.10 5.86 -17.07
CA VAL A 103 1.08 7.27 -17.48
C VAL A 103 0.08 7.53 -18.62
N PRO A 104 -0.05 6.69 -19.68
CA PRO A 104 -1.05 6.92 -20.71
C PRO A 104 -2.49 6.97 -20.20
N VAL A 105 -2.85 6.06 -19.28
CA VAL A 105 -4.19 6.06 -18.67
C VAL A 105 -4.36 7.28 -17.74
N MET A 106 -3.32 7.71 -17.03
CA MET A 106 -3.35 8.94 -16.23
C MET A 106 -3.63 10.17 -17.11
N GLU A 107 -2.94 10.30 -18.26
CA GLU A 107 -3.15 11.39 -19.21
C GLU A 107 -4.60 11.41 -19.70
N TYR A 108 -5.14 10.25 -20.05
CA TYR A 108 -6.53 10.11 -20.47
C TYR A 108 -7.52 10.57 -19.40
N LEU A 109 -7.34 10.09 -18.16
CA LEU A 109 -8.19 10.47 -17.02
C LEU A 109 -8.14 11.97 -16.73
N LEU A 110 -6.92 12.56 -16.75
CA LEU A 110 -6.72 13.97 -16.48
C LEU A 110 -7.31 14.87 -17.60
N LYS A 111 -7.18 14.44 -18.86
CA LYS A 111 -7.85 15.10 -20.01
C LYS A 111 -9.38 15.11 -19.86
N LYS A 112 -9.93 14.08 -19.21
CA LYS A 112 -11.37 13.99 -18.89
C LYS A 112 -11.75 14.69 -17.57
N GLY A 113 -10.83 15.40 -16.93
CA GLY A 113 -11.10 16.22 -15.75
C GLY A 113 -10.95 15.50 -14.41
N ALA A 114 -10.26 14.36 -14.37
CA ALA A 114 -9.97 13.69 -13.09
C ALA A 114 -9.23 14.62 -12.11
N LYS A 115 -9.67 14.65 -10.85
CA LYS A 115 -9.15 15.54 -9.82
C LYS A 115 -7.86 14.98 -9.22
N VAL A 116 -6.84 15.83 -9.08
CA VAL A 116 -5.53 15.49 -8.51
C VAL A 116 -5.40 15.80 -7.01
N ASN A 117 -6.23 16.75 -6.49
CA ASN A 117 -6.16 17.24 -5.10
C ASN A 117 -7.26 16.65 -4.21
N ILE A 118 -7.64 15.40 -4.45
CA ILE A 118 -8.56 14.64 -3.61
C ILE A 118 -7.78 13.64 -2.77
N THR A 119 -8.34 13.28 -1.63
CA THR A 119 -7.75 12.27 -0.73
C THR A 119 -8.63 11.04 -0.63
N GLU A 120 -8.01 9.87 -0.56
CA GLU A 120 -8.65 8.59 -0.26
C GLU A 120 -8.80 8.39 1.27
N SER A 121 -9.34 7.25 1.70
CA SER A 121 -9.67 6.99 3.12
C SER A 121 -8.49 7.09 4.10
N HIS A 122 -7.25 6.96 3.63
CA HIS A 122 -6.03 7.10 4.44
C HIS A 122 -5.34 8.46 4.23
N GLN A 123 -6.07 9.46 3.71
CA GLN A 123 -5.59 10.84 3.48
C GLN A 123 -4.40 10.95 2.51
N LEU A 124 -4.28 9.99 1.57
CA LEU A 124 -3.31 10.09 0.49
C LEU A 124 -3.94 10.75 -0.73
N THR A 125 -3.21 11.67 -1.36
CA THR A 125 -3.52 12.15 -2.72
C THR A 125 -3.04 11.12 -3.77
N PRO A 126 -3.45 11.19 -5.04
CA PRO A 126 -2.91 10.33 -6.10
C PRO A 126 -1.38 10.36 -6.16
N LEU A 127 -0.76 11.54 -5.94
CA LEU A 127 0.68 11.72 -5.88
C LEU A 127 1.33 10.94 -4.73
N LEU A 128 0.80 11.08 -3.52
CA LEU A 128 1.31 10.36 -2.35
C LEU A 128 1.05 8.85 -2.46
N PHE A 129 -0.06 8.46 -3.07
CA PHE A 129 -0.39 7.05 -3.26
C PHE A 129 0.58 6.35 -4.24
N ALA A 130 1.01 7.06 -5.31
CA ALA A 130 2.09 6.60 -6.19
C ALA A 130 3.40 6.39 -5.40
N ALA A 131 3.78 7.35 -4.54
CA ALA A 131 4.97 7.26 -3.72
C ALA A 131 4.92 6.08 -2.73
N VAL A 132 3.81 5.87 -2.03
CA VAL A 132 3.57 4.69 -1.16
C VAL A 132 3.64 3.38 -1.97
N GLY A 133 3.25 3.41 -3.24
CA GLY A 133 3.37 2.29 -4.17
C GLY A 133 4.80 2.05 -4.66
N GLY A 134 5.76 2.90 -4.28
CA GLY A 134 7.15 2.80 -4.70
C GLY A 134 7.39 3.22 -6.16
N ARG A 135 6.53 4.08 -6.71
CA ARG A 135 6.65 4.52 -8.11
C ARG A 135 7.62 5.68 -8.19
N SER A 136 8.85 5.42 -8.70
CA SER A 136 9.91 6.43 -8.88
C SER A 136 9.91 7.07 -10.27
N ASN A 137 9.00 6.68 -11.17
CA ASN A 137 8.87 7.27 -12.49
C ASN A 137 8.45 8.75 -12.40
N ASN A 138 9.37 9.65 -12.78
CA ASN A 138 9.14 11.09 -12.72
C ASN A 138 7.95 11.56 -13.56
N ALA A 139 7.61 10.85 -14.64
CA ALA A 139 6.50 11.22 -15.51
C ALA A 139 5.15 11.25 -14.77
N ILE A 140 4.94 10.36 -13.77
CA ILE A 140 3.77 10.37 -12.90
C ILE A 140 3.64 11.71 -12.19
N TYR A 141 4.73 12.13 -11.53
CA TYR A 141 4.76 13.35 -10.70
C TYR A 141 4.68 14.60 -11.55
N GLU A 142 5.42 14.67 -12.67
CA GLU A 142 5.31 15.80 -13.61
C GLU A 142 3.89 15.98 -14.15
N LEU A 143 3.25 14.87 -14.51
CA LEU A 143 1.89 14.91 -15.01
C LEU A 143 0.90 15.40 -13.95
N LEU A 144 0.98 14.90 -12.73
CA LEU A 144 0.12 15.33 -11.62
C LEU A 144 0.38 16.81 -11.25
N LEU A 145 1.66 17.23 -11.18
CA LEU A 145 2.04 18.62 -10.91
C LEU A 145 1.54 19.59 -12.00
N LYS A 146 1.64 19.19 -13.28
CA LYS A 146 1.11 19.97 -14.41
C LYS A 146 -0.40 20.21 -14.29
N HIS A 147 -1.12 19.27 -13.68
CA HIS A 147 -2.56 19.39 -13.42
C HIS A 147 -2.91 19.95 -12.04
N GLY A 148 -1.94 20.56 -11.34
CA GLY A 148 -2.17 21.32 -10.12
C GLY A 148 -2.04 20.51 -8.81
N ALA A 149 -1.46 19.30 -8.83
CA ALA A 149 -1.08 18.61 -7.60
C ALA A 149 0.02 19.38 -6.87
N ASN A 150 0.07 19.28 -5.55
CA ASN A 150 1.08 19.94 -4.74
C ASN A 150 2.11 18.92 -4.22
N LEU A 151 3.38 19.05 -4.64
CA LEU A 151 4.46 18.15 -4.21
C LEU A 151 4.75 18.24 -2.70
N LYS A 152 4.34 19.31 -2.04
CA LYS A 152 4.53 19.54 -0.60
C LYS A 152 3.43 18.88 0.26
N ASP A 153 2.42 18.29 -0.37
CA ASP A 153 1.40 17.56 0.37
C ASP A 153 2.03 16.46 1.22
N THR A 154 1.39 16.19 2.34
CA THR A 154 1.79 15.11 3.26
C THR A 154 0.60 14.21 3.56
N ASN A 155 0.90 12.98 3.98
CA ASN A 155 -0.12 12.10 4.52
C ASN A 155 -0.54 12.51 5.94
N ALA A 156 -1.43 11.76 6.57
CA ALA A 156 -1.90 12.01 7.94
C ALA A 156 -0.76 12.07 8.99
N ASP A 157 0.32 11.35 8.77
CA ASP A 157 1.50 11.35 9.63
C ASP A 157 2.48 12.49 9.33
N GLY A 158 2.20 13.35 8.35
CA GLY A 158 3.08 14.44 7.92
C GLY A 158 4.22 14.00 6.99
N ALA A 159 4.20 12.78 6.48
CA ALA A 159 5.20 12.29 5.54
C ALA A 159 4.91 12.78 4.13
N ASN A 160 5.90 13.42 3.48
CA ASN A 160 5.85 13.82 2.09
C ASN A 160 6.18 12.67 1.12
N ALA A 161 6.00 12.90 -0.18
CA ALA A 161 6.25 11.89 -1.21
C ALA A 161 7.66 11.29 -1.15
N LEU A 162 8.69 12.09 -0.85
CA LEU A 162 10.07 11.61 -0.78
C LEU A 162 10.25 10.60 0.38
N LEU A 163 9.78 10.92 1.59
CA LEU A 163 9.83 10.01 2.73
C LEU A 163 9.11 8.69 2.44
N LEU A 164 7.91 8.78 1.83
CA LEU A 164 7.10 7.61 1.48
C LEU A 164 7.76 6.73 0.40
N LEU A 165 8.55 7.33 -0.48
CA LEU A 165 9.21 6.62 -1.59
C LEU A 165 10.52 5.92 -1.16
N LEU A 166 11.29 6.50 -0.21
CA LEU A 166 12.60 5.99 0.21
C LEU A 166 12.66 4.49 0.53
N PRO A 167 11.64 3.87 1.17
CA PRO A 167 11.63 2.43 1.41
C PRO A 167 11.75 1.57 0.14
N HIS A 168 11.36 2.11 -1.00
CA HIS A 168 11.17 1.38 -2.26
C HIS A 168 12.24 1.67 -3.31
N LEU A 169 13.07 2.70 -3.12
CA LEU A 169 14.11 3.09 -4.08
C LEU A 169 15.19 2.02 -4.19
N LYS A 170 15.73 1.85 -5.39
CA LYS A 170 16.89 0.99 -5.66
C LYS A 170 18.20 1.77 -5.54
N ASP A 171 18.20 3.03 -5.94
CA ASP A 171 19.31 3.97 -5.85
C ASP A 171 18.78 5.33 -5.36
N LEU A 172 19.53 5.99 -4.49
CA LEU A 172 19.16 7.32 -3.98
C LEU A 172 19.11 8.39 -5.08
N LYS A 173 19.74 8.15 -6.23
CA LYS A 173 19.60 9.03 -7.42
C LYS A 173 18.16 9.17 -7.89
N GLU A 174 17.32 8.17 -7.67
CA GLU A 174 15.89 8.25 -7.98
C GLU A 174 15.17 9.34 -7.14
N ALA A 175 15.76 9.72 -5.99
CA ALA A 175 15.28 10.82 -5.16
C ALA A 175 15.67 12.22 -5.70
N ASP A 176 16.64 12.31 -6.62
CA ASP A 176 17.18 13.60 -7.10
C ASP A 176 16.11 14.48 -7.75
N TYR A 177 15.13 13.87 -8.41
CA TYR A 177 13.98 14.59 -8.96
C TYR A 177 13.24 15.37 -7.88
N PHE A 178 12.89 14.72 -6.79
CA PHE A 178 12.15 15.30 -5.68
C PHE A 178 12.97 16.37 -4.94
N VAL A 179 14.27 16.13 -4.80
CA VAL A 179 15.20 17.09 -4.20
C VAL A 179 15.34 18.35 -5.06
N LYS A 180 15.48 18.20 -6.39
CA LYS A 180 15.50 19.33 -7.34
C LYS A 180 14.19 20.13 -7.33
N LYS A 181 13.08 19.48 -7.06
CA LYS A 181 11.76 20.13 -6.90
C LYS A 181 11.53 20.73 -5.50
N GLY A 182 12.52 20.65 -4.61
CA GLY A 182 12.53 21.34 -3.31
C GLY A 182 12.17 20.50 -2.09
N LEU A 183 11.96 19.18 -2.23
CA LEU A 183 11.87 18.31 -1.06
C LEU A 183 13.25 18.05 -0.48
N LYS A 184 13.34 17.84 0.84
CA LYS A 184 14.61 17.70 1.55
C LYS A 184 14.79 16.26 2.08
N LEU A 185 15.98 15.69 1.88
CA LEU A 185 16.35 14.40 2.51
C LEU A 185 16.40 14.50 4.04
N THR A 186 16.52 15.71 4.58
CA THR A 186 16.49 15.99 6.03
C THR A 186 15.08 16.19 6.57
N ALA A 187 14.03 16.09 5.74
CA ALA A 187 12.66 16.19 6.19
C ALA A 187 12.33 15.08 7.20
N THR A 188 11.41 15.39 8.10
CA THR A 188 10.81 14.43 9.03
C THR A 188 9.28 14.50 8.90
N ASP A 189 8.61 13.44 9.32
CA ASP A 189 7.17 13.44 9.53
C ASP A 189 6.80 14.13 10.87
N ASN A 190 5.51 14.18 11.21
CA ASN A 190 5.01 14.79 12.45
C ASN A 190 5.50 14.09 13.73
N LYS A 191 5.93 12.83 13.61
CA LYS A 191 6.51 12.05 14.72
C LYS A 191 8.03 12.24 14.82
N GLY A 192 8.64 13.00 13.90
CA GLY A 192 10.09 13.19 13.83
C GLY A 192 10.83 12.04 13.17
N ASN A 193 10.14 11.12 12.50
CA ASN A 193 10.79 10.04 11.75
C ASN A 193 11.49 10.62 10.51
N ASN A 194 12.78 10.36 10.38
CA ASN A 194 13.60 10.84 9.28
C ASN A 194 13.71 9.84 8.12
N ALA A 195 14.45 10.21 7.08
CA ALA A 195 14.68 9.39 5.89
C ALA A 195 15.24 7.99 6.21
N ILE A 196 16.17 7.87 7.19
CA ILE A 196 16.74 6.56 7.58
C ILE A 196 15.71 5.71 8.29
N TYR A 197 14.87 6.31 9.14
CA TYR A 197 13.76 5.58 9.77
C TYR A 197 12.84 4.96 8.72
N TYR A 198 12.47 5.73 7.68
CA TYR A 198 11.63 5.23 6.57
C TYR A 198 12.33 4.12 5.78
N ALA A 199 13.59 4.30 5.38
CA ALA A 199 14.36 3.28 4.67
C ALA A 199 14.49 1.99 5.49
N ALA A 200 14.60 2.09 6.82
CA ALA A 200 14.69 0.94 7.71
C ALA A 200 13.38 0.13 7.78
N THR A 201 12.22 0.70 7.47
CA THR A 201 10.95 -0.05 7.48
C THR A 201 10.93 -1.24 6.52
N THR A 202 11.73 -1.21 5.46
CA THR A 202 11.90 -2.30 4.51
C THR A 202 13.32 -2.92 4.55
N GLY A 203 14.15 -2.51 5.50
CA GLY A 203 15.54 -2.94 5.57
C GLY A 203 16.36 -2.50 4.35
N ASN A 204 16.03 -1.36 3.73
CA ASN A 204 16.66 -0.89 2.49
C ASN A 204 18.09 -0.40 2.76
N ARG A 205 19.00 -1.36 2.92
CA ARG A 205 20.42 -1.11 3.23
C ARG A 205 21.10 -0.18 2.23
N PRO A 206 20.98 -0.34 0.88
CA PRO A 206 21.58 0.59 -0.07
C PRO A 206 21.17 2.04 0.16
N ILE A 207 19.89 2.30 0.45
CA ILE A 207 19.39 3.65 0.70
C ILE A 207 19.88 4.18 2.06
N ILE A 208 19.90 3.36 3.10
CA ILE A 208 20.46 3.77 4.41
C ILE A 208 21.93 4.20 4.24
N GLU A 209 22.75 3.40 3.57
CA GLU A 209 24.17 3.71 3.30
C GLU A 209 24.33 5.00 2.48
N ALA A 210 23.50 5.18 1.45
CA ALA A 210 23.54 6.39 0.63
C ALA A 210 23.11 7.64 1.42
N LEU A 211 22.09 7.53 2.28
CA LEU A 211 21.66 8.61 3.18
C LEU A 211 22.76 8.97 4.18
N MET A 212 23.46 7.98 4.75
CA MET A 212 24.61 8.22 5.64
C MET A 212 25.75 8.94 4.94
N LYS A 213 26.06 8.59 3.67
CA LYS A 213 27.02 9.33 2.82
C LYS A 213 26.60 10.79 2.58
N LYS A 214 25.29 11.07 2.58
CA LYS A 214 24.72 12.44 2.56
C LYS A 214 24.68 13.09 3.96
N LYS A 215 25.37 12.50 4.96
CA LYS A 215 25.47 12.98 6.34
C LYS A 215 24.13 12.99 7.11
N ILE A 216 23.15 12.20 6.67
CA ILE A 216 21.96 11.95 7.50
C ILE A 216 22.37 11.04 8.67
N ASN A 217 22.10 11.48 9.90
CA ASN A 217 22.55 10.77 11.08
C ASN A 217 21.66 9.53 11.34
N VAL A 218 22.28 8.34 11.31
CA VAL A 218 21.60 7.06 11.57
C VAL A 218 21.13 6.94 13.03
N LYS A 219 21.79 7.64 13.97
CA LYS A 219 21.47 7.62 15.39
C LYS A 219 20.40 8.62 15.81
N ASN A 220 19.82 9.37 14.85
CA ASN A 220 18.71 10.27 15.18
C ASN A 220 17.54 9.51 15.80
N LEU A 221 16.96 10.14 16.82
CA LEU A 221 15.75 9.68 17.47
C LEU A 221 14.57 10.53 17.03
N ASN A 222 13.42 9.91 16.89
CA ASN A 222 12.16 10.62 16.64
C ASN A 222 11.63 11.29 17.93
N ASN A 223 10.46 11.94 17.86
CA ASN A 223 9.86 12.65 18.99
C ASN A 223 9.55 11.73 20.20
N LYS A 224 9.40 10.42 19.95
CA LYS A 224 9.22 9.39 20.99
C LYS A 224 10.53 8.79 21.49
N GLY A 225 11.68 9.26 21.03
CA GLY A 225 12.96 8.67 21.39
C GLY A 225 13.24 7.34 20.68
N GLU A 226 12.62 7.07 19.55
CA GLU A 226 12.77 5.84 18.78
C GLU A 226 13.79 6.02 17.66
N SER A 227 14.73 5.10 17.54
CA SER A 227 15.69 5.03 16.44
C SER A 227 15.13 4.29 15.23
N ALA A 228 15.93 4.17 14.17
CA ALA A 228 15.61 3.37 12.97
C ALA A 228 15.32 1.88 13.28
N ILE A 229 15.77 1.35 14.43
CA ILE A 229 15.40 0.00 14.89
C ILE A 229 13.87 -0.14 15.05
N PHE A 230 13.22 0.87 15.61
CA PHE A 230 11.76 0.86 15.73
C PHE A 230 11.07 0.93 14.35
N GLY A 231 11.67 1.68 13.40
CA GLY A 231 11.21 1.68 12.01
C GLY A 231 11.29 0.28 11.39
N ALA A 232 12.44 -0.38 11.55
CA ALA A 232 12.64 -1.74 11.08
C ALA A 232 11.69 -2.75 11.77
N ALA A 233 11.43 -2.59 13.07
CA ALA A 233 10.51 -3.44 13.83
C ALA A 233 9.06 -3.28 13.34
N ARG A 234 8.63 -2.05 12.99
CA ARG A 234 7.28 -1.80 12.44
C ARG A 234 7.09 -2.40 11.06
N GLY A 235 8.17 -2.51 10.28
CA GLY A 235 8.08 -2.99 8.91
C GLY A 235 7.29 -2.06 7.98
N ALA A 236 7.06 -2.51 6.74
CA ALA A 236 6.24 -1.81 5.75
C ALA A 236 5.09 -2.72 5.28
N LYS A 237 3.84 -2.28 5.44
CA LYS A 237 2.63 -3.05 5.10
C LYS A 237 2.64 -4.44 5.78
N ARG A 238 2.71 -5.52 4.98
CA ARG A 238 2.75 -6.91 5.47
C ARG A 238 4.16 -7.53 5.36
N ASN A 239 5.16 -6.72 4.99
CA ASN A 239 6.55 -7.16 4.91
C ASN A 239 7.26 -6.81 6.22
N TYR A 240 7.72 -7.84 6.93
CA TYR A 240 8.50 -7.69 8.14
C TYR A 240 9.97 -7.99 7.85
N ASN A 241 10.84 -7.18 8.45
CA ASN A 241 12.27 -7.35 8.32
C ASN A 241 12.73 -8.67 8.94
N LYS A 242 13.72 -9.27 8.31
CA LYS A 242 14.42 -10.47 8.77
C LYS A 242 15.59 -10.09 9.67
N LEU A 243 16.19 -11.09 10.30
CA LEU A 243 17.29 -10.92 11.25
C LEU A 243 18.48 -10.13 10.68
N ASP A 244 18.82 -10.33 9.41
CA ASP A 244 19.92 -9.63 8.72
C ASP A 244 19.78 -8.10 8.74
N THR A 245 18.56 -7.57 8.66
CA THR A 245 18.30 -6.13 8.81
C THR A 245 18.69 -5.63 10.19
N PHE A 246 18.33 -6.34 11.24
CA PHE A 246 18.63 -5.94 12.60
C PHE A 246 20.11 -6.09 12.93
N LEU A 247 20.77 -7.14 12.46
CA LEU A 247 22.22 -7.30 12.55
C LEU A 247 22.96 -6.14 11.86
N TYR A 248 22.51 -5.74 10.69
CA TYR A 248 23.07 -4.60 9.97
C TYR A 248 22.90 -3.28 10.75
N LEU A 249 21.71 -3.01 11.28
CA LEU A 249 21.46 -1.79 12.06
C LEU A 249 22.27 -1.77 13.36
N GLU A 250 22.47 -2.92 14.00
CA GLU A 250 23.34 -3.06 15.17
C GLU A 250 24.82 -2.77 14.81
N GLN A 251 25.32 -3.26 13.65
CA GLN A 251 26.65 -2.93 13.14
C GLN A 251 26.85 -1.42 12.93
N LEU A 252 25.78 -0.68 12.62
CA LEU A 252 25.82 0.78 12.54
C LEU A 252 25.84 1.47 13.91
N GLY A 253 25.87 0.69 15.00
CA GLY A 253 25.92 1.17 16.37
C GLY A 253 24.57 1.59 16.94
N LEU A 254 23.46 1.04 16.42
CA LEU A 254 22.13 1.19 16.99
C LEU A 254 21.88 0.09 18.04
N SER A 255 21.27 0.45 19.16
CA SER A 255 20.98 -0.48 20.25
C SER A 255 19.64 -1.17 20.04
N LEU A 256 19.64 -2.51 20.07
CA LEU A 256 18.44 -3.33 19.93
C LEU A 256 17.54 -3.32 21.16
N ASN A 257 18.06 -2.99 22.33
CA ASN A 257 17.31 -2.87 23.58
C ASN A 257 17.03 -1.42 23.99
N GLN A 258 17.20 -0.46 23.04
CA GLN A 258 16.85 0.93 23.27
C GLN A 258 15.40 1.07 23.72
N LYS A 259 15.16 1.81 24.79
CA LYS A 259 13.82 2.16 25.24
C LYS A 259 13.41 3.53 24.68
N ASN A 260 12.17 3.64 24.20
CA ASN A 260 11.59 4.93 23.84
C ASN A 260 11.17 5.73 25.10
N LYS A 261 10.61 6.93 24.94
CA LYS A 261 10.16 7.78 26.04
C LYS A 261 9.05 7.17 26.90
N ASP A 262 8.31 6.20 26.37
CA ASP A 262 7.32 5.43 27.12
C ASP A 262 7.95 4.24 27.88
N GLY A 263 9.26 4.08 27.79
CA GLY A 263 10.03 2.99 28.39
C GLY A 263 9.98 1.70 27.56
N LEU A 264 9.30 1.65 26.42
CA LEU A 264 9.10 0.45 25.62
C LEU A 264 10.29 0.17 24.70
N SER A 265 10.67 -1.10 24.60
CA SER A 265 11.69 -1.57 23.68
C SER A 265 11.08 -1.96 22.31
N PRO A 266 11.90 -2.13 21.24
CA PRO A 266 11.42 -2.60 19.95
C PRO A 266 10.72 -3.97 20.00
N LEU A 267 10.99 -4.78 21.04
CA LEU A 267 10.36 -6.09 21.21
C LEU A 267 8.81 -6.01 21.26
N PHE A 268 8.24 -4.92 21.81
CA PHE A 268 6.79 -4.71 21.80
C PHE A 268 6.23 -4.63 20.38
N VAL A 269 6.93 -3.92 19.48
CA VAL A 269 6.52 -3.78 18.09
C VAL A 269 6.71 -5.08 17.32
N LEU A 270 7.82 -5.77 17.59
CA LEU A 270 8.14 -7.05 16.97
C LEU A 270 7.11 -8.12 17.35
N ALA A 271 6.80 -8.25 18.64
CA ALA A 271 5.85 -9.22 19.13
C ALA A 271 4.47 -9.07 18.47
N GLU A 272 4.03 -7.83 18.25
CA GLU A 272 2.76 -7.54 17.57
C GLU A 272 2.77 -7.95 16.08
N LYS A 273 3.92 -7.82 15.39
CA LYS A 273 3.93 -7.80 13.92
C LYS A 273 4.85 -8.83 13.27
N ASN A 274 6.01 -9.11 13.85
CA ASN A 274 7.02 -9.98 13.24
C ASN A 274 6.74 -11.45 13.56
N LYS A 275 6.74 -12.29 12.51
CA LYS A 275 6.48 -13.73 12.63
C LYS A 275 7.76 -14.58 12.60
N ASP A 276 8.94 -13.95 12.59
CA ASP A 276 10.21 -14.64 12.54
C ASP A 276 10.74 -14.84 13.97
N GLU A 277 10.61 -16.06 14.49
CA GLU A 277 11.09 -16.44 15.83
C GLU A 277 12.58 -16.12 16.03
N LYS A 278 13.40 -16.22 14.98
CA LYS A 278 14.83 -15.87 15.07
C LYS A 278 15.04 -14.42 15.43
N VAL A 279 14.18 -13.53 14.91
CA VAL A 279 14.23 -12.09 15.24
C VAL A 279 13.84 -11.89 16.71
N ILE A 280 12.74 -12.50 17.16
CA ILE A 280 12.27 -12.36 18.54
C ILE A 280 13.34 -12.87 19.52
N ASN A 281 13.86 -14.07 19.31
CA ASN A 281 14.87 -14.67 20.16
C ASN A 281 16.15 -13.82 20.20
N TYR A 282 16.60 -13.30 19.07
CA TYR A 282 17.74 -12.41 19.03
C TYR A 282 17.56 -11.14 19.86
N PHE A 283 16.37 -10.55 19.83
CA PHE A 283 16.08 -9.38 20.68
C PHE A 283 16.05 -9.74 22.17
N LEU A 284 15.55 -10.92 22.55
CA LEU A 284 15.59 -11.41 23.92
C LEU A 284 17.05 -11.62 24.39
N GLU A 285 17.90 -12.24 23.57
CA GLU A 285 19.34 -12.42 23.82
C GLU A 285 20.08 -11.08 23.99
N LYS A 286 19.63 -10.02 23.33
CA LYS A 286 20.16 -8.64 23.45
C LYS A 286 19.63 -7.88 24.68
N GLY A 287 18.93 -8.55 25.57
CA GLY A 287 18.50 -8.01 26.87
C GLY A 287 17.17 -7.23 26.80
N ASN A 288 16.33 -7.50 25.79
CA ASN A 288 14.95 -7.03 25.85
C ASN A 288 14.15 -7.86 26.85
N ASP A 289 13.40 -7.19 27.71
CA ASP A 289 12.58 -7.83 28.74
C ASP A 289 11.20 -8.22 28.18
N ALA A 290 10.93 -9.54 28.12
CA ALA A 290 9.65 -10.08 27.70
C ALA A 290 8.49 -9.80 28.67
N ASN A 291 8.80 -9.48 29.92
CA ASN A 291 7.82 -9.17 30.97
C ASN A 291 7.58 -7.68 31.14
N GLN A 292 8.29 -6.82 30.41
CA GLN A 292 8.07 -5.39 30.45
C GLN A 292 6.60 -5.06 30.15
N LEU A 293 6.00 -4.14 30.92
CA LEU A 293 4.62 -3.72 30.73
C LEU A 293 4.57 -2.36 30.03
N ASP A 294 3.59 -2.19 29.14
CA ASP A 294 3.17 -0.88 28.62
C ASP A 294 2.23 -0.16 29.61
N LYS A 295 1.76 1.03 29.21
CA LYS A 295 0.87 1.85 30.06
C LYS A 295 -0.48 1.21 30.32
N GLU A 296 -0.93 0.29 29.44
CA GLU A 296 -2.16 -0.48 29.58
C GLU A 296 -1.96 -1.78 30.37
N GLY A 297 -0.75 -2.07 30.84
CA GLY A 297 -0.40 -3.29 31.57
C GLY A 297 -0.16 -4.50 30.68
N ASN A 298 0.02 -4.32 29.36
CA ASN A 298 0.31 -5.44 28.45
C ASN A 298 1.81 -5.64 28.34
N ASN A 299 2.24 -6.89 28.32
CA ASN A 299 3.59 -7.29 27.94
C ASN A 299 3.67 -7.64 26.43
N PRO A 300 4.87 -7.88 25.85
CA PRO A 300 5.03 -8.27 24.46
C PRO A 300 4.20 -9.50 24.07
N LEU A 301 4.08 -10.50 24.94
CA LEU A 301 3.28 -11.70 24.68
C LEU A 301 1.77 -11.37 24.55
N MET A 302 1.25 -10.53 25.44
CA MET A 302 -0.14 -10.07 25.34
C MET A 302 -0.40 -9.28 24.04
N LYS A 303 0.56 -8.44 23.60
CA LYS A 303 0.46 -7.73 22.31
C LYS A 303 0.44 -8.71 21.14
N SER A 304 1.22 -9.79 21.17
CA SER A 304 1.19 -10.82 20.12
C SER A 304 -0.16 -11.55 20.09
N ALA A 305 -0.72 -11.86 21.23
CA ALA A 305 -2.04 -12.50 21.34
C ALA A 305 -3.16 -11.60 20.80
N ILE A 306 -3.16 -10.30 21.16
CA ILE A 306 -4.15 -9.31 20.66
C ILE A 306 -4.08 -9.19 19.14
N SER A 307 -2.90 -9.26 18.54
CA SER A 307 -2.70 -9.15 17.09
C SER A 307 -2.80 -10.48 16.33
N ASN A 308 -3.14 -11.60 17.01
CA ASN A 308 -3.14 -12.96 16.46
C ASN A 308 -1.77 -13.38 15.85
N ASN A 309 -0.67 -12.92 16.45
CA ASN A 309 0.66 -13.29 16.03
C ASN A 309 1.10 -14.59 16.74
N ILE A 310 0.52 -15.72 16.31
CA ILE A 310 0.71 -17.05 16.92
C ILE A 310 2.19 -17.48 16.92
N SER A 311 3.00 -16.99 15.97
CA SER A 311 4.43 -17.36 15.88
C SER A 311 5.27 -16.86 17.07
N VAL A 312 4.72 -16.01 17.95
CA VAL A 312 5.41 -15.40 19.10
C VAL A 312 4.85 -15.94 20.41
N ILE A 313 3.67 -16.56 20.38
CA ILE A 313 3.03 -17.20 21.52
C ILE A 313 3.61 -18.61 21.72
#